data_1dead9fbacd6c52a88f12d3c1b371d9d
#
_entry.id   1dead9fbacd6c52a88f12d3c1b371d9d
#
_cell.length_a   1.000
_cell.length_b   1.000
_cell.length_c   1.000
_cell.angle_alpha   90.00
_cell.angle_beta   90.00
_cell.angle_gamma   90.00
#
_symmetry.space_group_name_H-M   'P 1'
#
loop_
_entity.id
_entity.type
_entity.pdbx_description
1 polymer ?
#
loop_
_entity_poly.entity_id
_entity_poly.type
_entity_poly.pdbx_seq_one_letter_code
_entity_poly.pdbx_strand_id
1 'polypeptide(L)'
;MAAPSSFTFQKRHLSASIDGQPIHITGSASGSATKIHTAVAGTVNMDEIWLYANNTHTAEIVLTLCWGDAGTGSGATGDGGIEAQLKTALSASAGSYLVAPGLLLNNGHTLHAFAATADKINVIGYVNRISSSLT
;
A
#
# COMPACT_ATOMS: atom_id res chain seq x y z
N MET A 1 1.58 5.18 -38.60
CA MET A 1 1.02 4.26 -37.60
C MET A 1 1.97 4.15 -36.43
N ALA A 2 1.45 4.29 -35.25
CA ALA A 2 2.29 4.11 -34.07
C ALA A 2 2.69 2.64 -33.92
N ALA A 3 3.90 2.38 -33.45
CA ALA A 3 4.30 1.03 -33.10
C ALA A 3 3.37 0.50 -32.00
N PRO A 4 3.14 -0.81 -31.93
CA PRO A 4 2.41 -1.38 -30.83
C PRO A 4 3.08 -0.97 -29.53
N SER A 5 2.28 -0.53 -28.57
CA SER A 5 2.82 -0.26 -27.26
C SER A 5 3.22 -1.58 -26.61
N SER A 6 4.39 -1.61 -26.00
CA SER A 6 4.81 -2.70 -25.18
C SER A 6 4.90 -2.23 -23.75
N PHE A 7 4.62 -3.15 -22.83
CA PHE A 7 4.72 -2.87 -21.40
C PHE A 7 5.85 -3.70 -20.84
N THR A 8 6.61 -3.11 -19.94
CA THR A 8 7.58 -3.83 -19.14
C THR A 8 7.07 -3.91 -17.72
N PHE A 9 7.36 -5.02 -17.06
CA PHE A 9 6.98 -5.27 -15.69
C PHE A 9 8.24 -5.40 -14.87
N GLN A 10 8.35 -4.62 -13.83
CA GLN A 10 9.50 -4.69 -12.93
C GLN A 10 9.01 -4.93 -11.52
N LYS A 11 9.38 -6.06 -10.95
CA LYS A 11 9.05 -6.36 -9.56
C LYS A 11 9.98 -5.57 -8.64
N ARG A 12 9.40 -4.88 -7.69
CA ARG A 12 10.13 -4.00 -6.77
C ARG A 12 9.62 -4.18 -5.36
N HIS A 13 10.47 -3.86 -4.39
CA HIS A 13 10.02 -3.75 -3.01
C HIS A 13 9.04 -2.59 -2.86
N LEU A 14 8.17 -2.67 -1.85
CA LEU A 14 7.44 -1.50 -1.38
C LEU A 14 8.46 -0.42 -0.99
N SER A 15 8.16 0.84 -1.29
CA SER A 15 9.16 1.91 -1.11
C SER A 15 9.56 2.13 0.34
N ALA A 16 8.71 1.80 1.29
CA ALA A 16 9.04 1.90 2.72
C ALA A 16 9.65 0.61 3.27
N SER A 17 9.75 -0.44 2.48
CA SER A 17 10.38 -1.69 2.90
C SER A 17 11.88 -1.61 2.73
N ILE A 18 12.61 -2.09 3.71
CA ILE A 18 14.07 -2.24 3.63
C ILE A 18 14.37 -3.66 3.21
N ASP A 19 14.86 -3.81 1.98
CA ASP A 19 15.29 -5.10 1.44
C ASP A 19 14.21 -6.18 1.50
N GLY A 20 12.94 -5.80 1.37
CA GLY A 20 11.83 -6.74 1.40
C GLY A 20 11.34 -7.10 2.80
N GLN A 21 11.87 -6.46 3.82
CA GLN A 21 11.42 -6.71 5.19
C GLN A 21 10.01 -6.20 5.42
N PRO A 22 9.27 -6.80 6.37
CA PRO A 22 7.95 -6.29 6.72
C PRO A 22 7.98 -4.86 7.22
N ILE A 23 6.90 -4.14 6.97
CA ILE A 23 6.69 -2.80 7.48
C ILE A 23 5.76 -2.90 8.67
N HIS A 24 6.20 -2.37 9.81
CA HIS A 24 5.44 -2.41 11.04
C HIS A 24 4.46 -1.24 11.09
N ILE A 25 3.19 -1.53 11.36
CA ILE A 25 2.14 -0.50 11.42
C ILE A 25 2.08 0.06 12.84
N THR A 26 2.54 1.29 13.00
CA THR A 26 2.68 1.90 14.32
C THR A 26 1.52 2.78 14.71
N GLY A 27 0.77 3.31 13.74
CA GLY A 27 -0.31 4.25 14.02
C GLY A 27 -1.66 3.58 14.19
N SER A 28 -2.55 4.24 14.93
CA SER A 28 -3.91 3.76 15.17
C SER A 28 -4.99 4.69 14.61
N ALA A 29 -4.61 5.74 13.93
CA ALA A 29 -5.53 6.70 13.31
C ALA A 29 -4.94 7.20 11.99
N SER A 30 -5.78 7.81 11.15
CA SER A 30 -5.33 8.32 9.86
C SER A 30 -4.21 9.36 10.00
N GLY A 31 -4.27 10.20 11.01
CA GLY A 31 -3.24 11.21 11.23
C GLY A 31 -1.88 10.65 11.65
N SER A 32 -1.82 9.40 12.06
CA SER A 32 -0.59 8.71 12.44
C SER A 32 -0.32 7.49 11.56
N ALA A 33 -0.95 7.41 10.40
CA ALA A 33 -0.81 6.26 9.51
C ALA A 33 0.64 6.09 9.05
N THR A 34 1.03 4.83 8.92
CA THR A 34 2.37 4.45 8.46
C THR A 34 2.40 4.45 6.93
N LYS A 35 3.38 5.14 6.34
CA LYS A 35 3.56 5.10 4.88
C LYS A 35 4.10 3.73 4.47
N ILE A 36 3.47 3.16 3.45
CA ILE A 36 3.86 1.86 2.92
C ILE A 36 4.55 2.00 1.57
N HIS A 37 4.00 2.82 0.68
CA HIS A 37 4.51 2.92 -0.67
C HIS A 37 4.18 4.27 -1.29
N THR A 38 5.12 4.78 -2.08
CA THR A 38 4.90 5.91 -2.97
C THR A 38 4.91 5.38 -4.40
N ALA A 39 3.80 5.56 -5.10
CA ALA A 39 3.65 5.04 -6.44
C ALA A 39 4.52 5.82 -7.44
N VAL A 40 4.74 5.20 -8.59
CA VAL A 40 5.48 5.81 -9.68
C VAL A 40 4.89 7.17 -10.06
N ALA A 41 5.76 8.13 -10.37
CA ALA A 41 5.33 9.46 -10.78
C ALA A 41 4.67 9.43 -12.16
N GLY A 42 3.78 10.36 -12.40
CA GLY A 42 3.09 10.53 -13.68
C GLY A 42 1.93 9.56 -13.86
N THR A 43 1.23 9.75 -14.97
CA THR A 43 -0.02 9.02 -15.23
C THR A 43 0.12 7.96 -16.33
N VAL A 44 1.31 7.83 -16.92
CA VAL A 44 1.55 6.86 -17.99
C VAL A 44 1.87 5.48 -17.43
N ASN A 45 2.73 5.45 -16.41
CA ASN A 45 3.12 4.21 -15.75
C ASN A 45 2.29 4.02 -14.49
N MET A 46 2.28 2.81 -13.96
CA MET A 46 1.51 2.51 -12.75
C MET A 46 2.20 1.43 -11.94
N ASP A 47 1.93 1.42 -10.65
CA ASP A 47 2.37 0.36 -9.76
C ASP A 47 1.17 -0.53 -9.42
N GLU A 48 1.33 -1.82 -9.65
CA GLU A 48 0.40 -2.86 -9.22
C GLU A 48 0.88 -3.36 -7.87
N ILE A 49 0.09 -3.13 -6.83
CA ILE A 49 0.51 -3.35 -5.45
C ILE A 49 -0.08 -4.64 -4.92
N TRP A 50 0.80 -5.52 -4.47
CA TRP A 50 0.44 -6.76 -3.77
C TRP A 50 0.86 -6.62 -2.32
N LEU A 51 -0.13 -6.62 -1.42
CA LEU A 51 0.12 -6.37 -0.01
C LEU A 51 -0.54 -7.45 0.83
N TYR A 52 0.26 -8.01 1.74
CA TYR A 52 -0.18 -9.00 2.71
C TYR A 52 -0.04 -8.41 4.11
N ALA A 53 -0.97 -8.72 4.98
CA ALA A 53 -0.95 -8.26 6.37
C ALA A 53 -1.00 -9.43 7.32
N ASN A 54 -0.27 -9.32 8.42
CA ASN A 54 -0.22 -10.30 9.47
C ASN A 54 -0.56 -9.66 10.80
N ASN A 55 -1.55 -10.21 11.49
CA ASN A 55 -1.94 -9.76 12.82
C ASN A 55 -1.18 -10.58 13.87
N THR A 56 -0.29 -9.92 14.59
CA THR A 56 0.50 -10.57 15.64
C THR A 56 -0.17 -10.53 17.02
N HIS A 57 -1.34 -9.94 17.09
CA HIS A 57 -2.08 -9.81 18.36
C HIS A 57 -2.90 -11.07 18.65
N THR A 58 -3.42 -11.13 19.86
CA THR A 58 -4.28 -12.23 20.31
C THR A 58 -5.77 -11.97 20.09
N ALA A 59 -6.11 -10.82 19.52
CA ALA A 59 -7.48 -10.44 19.19
C ALA A 59 -7.54 -9.93 17.76
N GLU A 60 -8.74 -9.94 17.18
CA GLU A 60 -8.99 -9.39 15.86
C GLU A 60 -8.67 -7.89 15.84
N ILE A 61 -8.06 -7.43 14.75
CA ILE A 61 -7.75 -6.02 14.53
C ILE A 61 -8.20 -5.61 13.13
N VAL A 62 -8.86 -4.48 13.03
CA VAL A 62 -9.19 -3.89 11.73
C VAL A 62 -8.01 -3.08 11.22
N LEU A 63 -7.52 -3.46 10.04
CA LEU A 63 -6.51 -2.71 9.30
C LEU A 63 -7.20 -1.81 8.30
N THR A 64 -6.81 -0.55 8.26
CA THR A 64 -7.29 0.42 7.27
C THR A 64 -6.16 0.82 6.36
N LEU A 65 -6.35 0.61 5.06
CA LEU A 65 -5.46 1.11 4.02
C LEU A 65 -6.01 2.44 3.53
N CYS A 66 -5.18 3.46 3.49
CA CYS A 66 -5.51 4.76 2.92
C CYS A 66 -4.90 4.81 1.52
N TRP A 67 -5.75 4.63 0.53
CA TRP A 67 -5.32 4.42 -0.85
C TRP A 67 -5.36 5.71 -1.63
N GLY A 68 -4.20 6.18 -2.03
CA GLY A 68 -4.14 7.34 -2.91
C GLY A 68 -4.06 8.67 -2.21
N ASP A 69 -3.52 8.71 -1.00
CA ASP A 69 -3.17 9.98 -0.38
C ASP A 69 -2.29 10.76 -1.35
N ALA A 70 -2.57 12.02 -1.52
CA ALA A 70 -1.80 12.88 -2.42
C ALA A 70 -0.42 13.23 -1.89
N GLY A 71 0.06 12.55 -0.88
CA GLY A 71 1.40 12.75 -0.37
C GLY A 71 1.59 14.03 0.41
N THR A 72 0.55 14.49 1.06
CA THR A 72 0.61 15.74 1.81
C THR A 72 1.30 15.61 3.15
N GLY A 73 2.02 14.56 3.38
CA GLY A 73 2.86 14.47 4.57
C GLY A 73 2.65 13.22 5.39
N SER A 74 2.47 13.39 6.67
CA SER A 74 2.59 12.37 7.68
C SER A 74 1.38 11.47 7.79
N GLY A 75 0.93 10.93 6.75
CA GLY A 75 -0.20 10.04 6.81
C GLY A 75 -1.28 10.49 5.85
N ALA A 76 -2.34 9.79 5.84
CA ALA A 76 -3.42 9.97 4.89
C ALA A 76 -4.40 11.05 5.35
N THR A 77 -3.89 12.15 5.88
CA THR A 77 -4.76 13.17 6.45
C THR A 77 -5.40 14.06 5.40
N GLY A 78 -4.77 14.19 4.25
CA GLY A 78 -5.23 15.14 3.25
C GLY A 78 -6.45 14.66 2.51
N ASP A 79 -6.59 13.37 2.40
CA ASP A 79 -7.70 12.75 1.70
C ASP A 79 -8.23 11.57 2.47
N GLY A 80 -8.03 11.62 3.76
CA GLY A 80 -8.48 10.57 4.67
C GLY A 80 -9.98 10.39 4.72
N GLY A 81 -10.70 10.91 3.78
CA GLY A 81 -12.11 10.64 3.65
C GLY A 81 -12.37 9.14 3.52
N ILE A 82 -13.54 8.75 3.97
CA ILE A 82 -13.90 7.33 4.02
C ILE A 82 -13.84 6.67 2.64
N GLU A 83 -13.99 7.44 1.61
CA GLU A 83 -13.93 6.94 0.23
C GLU A 83 -12.55 6.48 -0.20
N ALA A 84 -11.51 6.92 0.50
CA ALA A 84 -10.13 6.48 0.21
C ALA A 84 -9.69 5.32 1.09
N GLN A 85 -10.53 4.83 1.96
CA GLN A 85 -10.18 3.81 2.94
C GLN A 85 -10.65 2.43 2.53
N LEU A 86 -9.75 1.44 2.64
CA LEU A 86 -10.06 0.03 2.45
C LEU A 86 -9.82 -0.67 3.79
N LYS A 87 -10.86 -1.26 4.35
CA LYS A 87 -10.78 -1.88 5.68
C LYS A 87 -10.87 -3.39 5.60
N THR A 88 -10.04 -4.05 6.37
CA THR A 88 -10.03 -5.50 6.48
C THR A 88 -9.93 -5.91 7.94
N ALA A 89 -10.82 -6.75 8.40
CA ALA A 89 -10.72 -7.35 9.73
C ALA A 89 -9.75 -8.52 9.68
N LEU A 90 -8.68 -8.45 10.47
CA LEU A 90 -7.65 -9.46 10.50
C LEU A 90 -7.80 -10.29 11.78
N SER A 91 -8.10 -11.57 11.59
CA SER A 91 -8.20 -12.50 12.72
C SER A 91 -6.85 -12.68 13.41
N ALA A 92 -6.89 -12.93 14.71
CA ALA A 92 -5.68 -13.15 15.50
C ALA A 92 -4.93 -14.39 15.02
N SER A 93 -3.62 -14.24 14.84
CA SER A 93 -2.71 -15.36 14.56
C SER A 93 -3.15 -16.26 13.39
N ALA A 94 -3.85 -15.73 12.44
CA ALA A 94 -4.39 -16.52 11.33
C ALA A 94 -3.50 -16.55 10.09
N GLY A 95 -2.26 -16.09 10.20
CA GLY A 95 -1.33 -16.04 9.08
C GLY A 95 -1.45 -14.76 8.27
N SER A 96 -0.98 -14.80 7.04
CA SER A 96 -0.96 -13.61 6.18
C SER A 96 -2.24 -13.53 5.36
N TYR A 97 -2.88 -12.37 5.41
CA TYR A 97 -4.03 -12.04 4.58
C TYR A 97 -3.59 -11.21 3.38
N LEU A 98 -4.10 -11.53 2.21
CA LEU A 98 -3.94 -10.70 1.03
C LEU A 98 -4.92 -9.53 1.12
N VAL A 99 -4.41 -8.34 1.41
CA VAL A 99 -5.25 -7.16 1.62
C VAL A 99 -5.27 -6.22 0.42
N ALA A 100 -4.30 -6.34 -0.47
CA ALA A 100 -4.28 -5.61 -1.74
C ALA A 100 -3.88 -6.57 -2.85
N PRO A 101 -4.84 -7.08 -3.61
CA PRO A 101 -4.59 -8.11 -4.62
C PRO A 101 -4.30 -7.50 -6.00
N GLY A 102 -3.18 -6.84 -6.15
CA GLY A 102 -2.79 -6.24 -7.42
C GLY A 102 -3.55 -4.97 -7.76
N LEU A 103 -3.83 -4.14 -6.77
CA LEU A 103 -4.51 -2.88 -6.99
C LEU A 103 -3.53 -1.83 -7.51
N LEU A 104 -4.02 -0.96 -8.38
CA LEU A 104 -3.18 -0.02 -9.11
C LEU A 104 -3.13 1.35 -8.43
N LEU A 105 -1.95 1.96 -8.48
CA LEU A 105 -1.73 3.32 -8.01
C LEU A 105 -0.65 3.97 -8.87
N ASN A 106 -0.78 5.26 -9.14
CA ASN A 106 0.24 6.00 -9.89
C ASN A 106 0.27 7.46 -9.48
N ASN A 107 0.89 8.29 -10.30
CA ASN A 107 0.94 9.74 -10.17
C ASN A 107 1.55 10.22 -8.85
N GLY A 108 2.47 9.44 -8.28
CA GLY A 108 3.11 9.79 -7.03
C GLY A 108 2.23 9.71 -5.80
N HIS A 109 1.02 9.18 -5.94
CA HIS A 109 0.14 8.99 -4.80
C HIS A 109 0.73 7.97 -3.83
N THR A 110 0.34 8.06 -2.58
CA THR A 110 0.90 7.23 -1.53
C THR A 110 -0.14 6.29 -0.93
N LEU A 111 0.37 5.16 -0.47
CA LEU A 111 -0.39 4.19 0.29
C LEU A 111 0.08 4.25 1.74
N HIS A 112 -0.84 4.50 2.64
CA HIS A 112 -0.61 4.48 4.09
C HIS A 112 -1.53 3.45 4.73
N ALA A 113 -1.21 3.06 5.94
CA ALA A 113 -2.07 2.18 6.71
C ALA A 113 -2.03 2.52 8.20
N PHE A 114 -3.15 2.29 8.86
CA PHE A 114 -3.22 2.30 10.31
C PHE A 114 -4.09 1.14 10.77
N ALA A 115 -3.96 0.77 12.03
CA ALA A 115 -4.69 -0.36 12.59
C ALA A 115 -5.39 0.05 13.88
N ALA A 116 -6.53 -0.55 14.17
CA ALA A 116 -7.31 -0.20 15.36
C ALA A 116 -6.52 -0.37 16.67
N THR A 117 -5.51 -1.25 16.64
CA THR A 117 -4.56 -1.39 17.76
C THR A 117 -3.16 -1.18 17.21
N ALA A 118 -2.42 -0.25 17.80
CA ALA A 118 -1.07 0.09 17.39
C ALA A 118 -0.09 -1.06 17.62
N ASP A 119 0.93 -1.12 16.79
CA ASP A 119 2.10 -1.98 16.98
C ASP A 119 1.81 -3.49 16.96
N LYS A 120 0.74 -3.91 16.29
CA LYS A 120 0.38 -5.32 16.22
C LYS A 120 0.34 -5.90 14.81
N ILE A 121 0.29 -5.05 13.80
CA ILE A 121 0.18 -5.48 12.41
C ILE A 121 1.49 -5.25 11.70
N ASN A 122 1.93 -6.24 10.95
CA ASN A 122 3.02 -6.11 9.98
C ASN A 122 2.45 -6.31 8.59
N VAL A 123 2.93 -5.52 7.63
CA VAL A 123 2.59 -5.69 6.22
C VAL A 123 3.84 -6.02 5.44
N ILE A 124 3.68 -6.86 4.43
CA ILE A 124 4.75 -7.28 3.54
C ILE A 124 4.18 -7.41 2.13
N GLY A 125 4.98 -7.16 1.14
CA GLY A 125 4.50 -7.30 -0.22
C GLY A 125 5.50 -6.76 -1.23
N TYR A 126 4.98 -6.49 -2.41
CA TYR A 126 5.80 -5.99 -3.50
C TYR A 126 4.91 -5.23 -4.48
N VAL A 127 5.54 -4.53 -5.41
CA VAL A 127 4.85 -3.91 -6.52
C VAL A 127 5.41 -4.44 -7.83
N ASN A 128 4.54 -4.56 -8.82
CA ASN A 128 4.96 -4.71 -10.21
C ASN A 128 4.79 -3.35 -10.86
N ARG A 129 5.90 -2.71 -11.19
CA ARG A 129 5.85 -1.44 -11.91
C ARG A 129 5.63 -1.72 -13.37
N ILE A 130 4.53 -1.22 -13.88
CA ILE A 130 4.12 -1.39 -15.26
C ILE A 130 4.50 -0.12 -16.00
N SER A 131 5.45 -0.23 -16.91
CA SER A 131 5.94 0.90 -17.68
C SER A 131 5.62 0.70 -19.15
N SER A 132 5.09 1.74 -19.78
CA SER A 132 4.86 1.74 -21.21
C SER A 132 6.12 2.18 -21.94
N SER A 133 6.50 1.47 -22.98
CA SER A 133 7.58 1.88 -23.86
C SER A 133 7.07 2.76 -25.01
N LEU A 134 5.79 3.06 -25.04
CA LEU A 134 5.24 3.92 -26.06
C LEU A 134 5.75 5.35 -25.84
N THR A 135 6.33 5.90 -26.87
CA THR A 135 6.84 7.27 -26.84
C THR A 135 6.00 8.18 -27.75
#